data_b6b3f0b2f4385c6e00c2a273fcbe83bb
#
_entry.id   b6b3f0b2f4385c6e00c2a273fcbe83bb
#
_cell.length_a   1.000
_cell.length_b   1.000
_cell.length_c   1.000
_cell.angle_alpha   90.00
_cell.angle_beta   90.00
_cell.angle_gamma   90.00
#
_symmetry.space_group_name_H-M   'P 1'
#
loop_
_entity.id
_entity.type
_entity.pdbx_description
1 polymer ?
#
loop_
_entity_poly.entity_id
_entity_poly.type
_entity_poly.pdbx_seq_one_letter_code
_entity_poly.pdbx_strand_id
1 'polypeptide(L)'
;MPMRALLALFLLLPGLPAAALDLLPTTLQLPAEGGRTELWLHNPGPERWQGEVQILAWEQQLDAERLQPSDRILASPTRLDLAPGARQRVWLLPRSAVPVAAEQAYRIVLAPGRSSLPRYSLPLFQGAAAPSVRPAVRARVESNGSQTHLRLDNPGRLHARLDGLSFESVGGHRSVLLPGLAGYVLAGRERRWTLPARRDGYLGGRFRARLQDGREVVLDAWDPSIAVNPPAGL
;
A
#
# COMPACT_ATOMS: atom_id res chain seq x y z
N MET A 1 -51.28 -9.26 44.08
CA MET A 1 -50.70 -8.31 43.08
C MET A 1 -49.87 -9.12 42.11
N PRO A 2 -50.20 -9.25 40.81
CA PRO A 2 -49.39 -9.99 39.88
C PRO A 2 -48.34 -9.10 39.25
N MET A 3 -47.11 -9.53 39.38
CA MET A 3 -45.90 -8.92 38.79
C MET A 3 -45.89 -9.24 37.26
N ARG A 4 -46.06 -8.21 36.43
CA ARG A 4 -46.01 -8.29 34.99
C ARG A 4 -44.54 -8.37 34.54
N ALA A 5 -44.10 -9.55 34.07
CA ALA A 5 -42.80 -9.73 33.41
C ALA A 5 -42.85 -9.10 32.00
N LEU A 6 -42.11 -8.01 31.79
CA LEU A 6 -41.88 -7.47 30.45
C LEU A 6 -40.81 -8.32 29.76
N LEU A 7 -41.28 -9.12 28.77
CA LEU A 7 -40.38 -9.84 27.87
C LEU A 7 -39.83 -8.84 26.85
N ALA A 8 -38.59 -8.41 27.00
CA ALA A 8 -37.90 -7.61 25.97
C ALA A 8 -37.49 -8.51 24.82
N LEU A 9 -38.20 -8.40 23.72
CA LEU A 9 -37.90 -9.06 22.44
C LEU A 9 -36.72 -8.32 21.79
N PHE A 10 -35.52 -8.83 21.95
CA PHE A 10 -34.34 -8.37 21.19
C PHE A 10 -34.51 -8.80 19.73
N LEU A 11 -34.91 -7.89 18.86
CA LEU A 11 -34.85 -8.06 17.41
C LEU A 11 -33.37 -8.09 17.01
N LEU A 12 -32.83 -9.27 16.77
CA LEU A 12 -31.60 -9.47 16.02
C LEU A 12 -31.85 -9.01 14.58
N LEU A 13 -31.55 -7.77 14.25
CA LEU A 13 -31.46 -7.31 12.88
C LEU A 13 -30.29 -8.06 12.22
N PRO A 14 -30.53 -8.89 11.19
CA PRO A 14 -29.44 -9.48 10.42
C PRO A 14 -28.64 -8.31 9.82
N GLY A 15 -27.36 -8.21 10.19
CA GLY A 15 -26.45 -7.27 9.54
C GLY A 15 -26.50 -7.51 8.04
N LEU A 16 -26.90 -6.50 7.26
CA LEU A 16 -26.86 -6.57 5.81
C LEU A 16 -25.41 -6.86 5.41
N PRO A 17 -25.14 -7.90 4.61
CA PRO A 17 -23.80 -8.17 4.14
C PRO A 17 -23.32 -6.93 3.36
N ALA A 18 -22.21 -6.35 3.78
CA ALA A 18 -21.60 -5.27 3.03
C ALA A 18 -21.30 -5.80 1.62
N ALA A 19 -21.83 -5.14 0.60
CA ALA A 19 -21.63 -5.52 -0.81
C ALA A 19 -20.18 -5.18 -1.23
N ALA A 20 -19.23 -6.01 -0.79
CA ALA A 20 -17.81 -5.88 -1.12
C ALA A 20 -17.50 -6.76 -2.33
N LEU A 21 -16.71 -6.23 -3.27
CA LEU A 21 -16.14 -7.04 -4.35
C LEU A 21 -14.96 -7.85 -3.85
N ASP A 22 -14.87 -9.11 -4.30
CA ASP A 22 -13.64 -9.88 -4.20
C ASP A 22 -12.69 -9.45 -5.34
N LEU A 23 -11.45 -9.11 -4.99
CA LEU A 23 -10.45 -8.61 -5.93
C LEU A 23 -9.20 -9.48 -5.87
N LEU A 24 -8.73 -9.97 -7.02
CA LEU A 24 -7.56 -10.83 -7.10
C LEU A 24 -6.72 -10.52 -8.37
N PRO A 25 -5.42 -10.29 -8.22
CA PRO A 25 -4.66 -10.12 -6.98
C PRO A 25 -4.89 -8.76 -6.32
N THR A 26 -4.50 -8.59 -5.06
CA THR A 26 -4.61 -7.32 -4.32
C THR A 26 -3.42 -6.38 -4.54
N THR A 27 -2.37 -6.88 -5.19
CA THR A 27 -1.20 -6.11 -5.65
C THR A 27 -0.85 -6.61 -7.04
N LEU A 28 -0.71 -5.71 -7.99
CA LEU A 28 -0.46 -6.04 -9.39
C LEU A 28 0.94 -5.62 -9.82
N GLN A 29 1.51 -6.42 -10.71
CA GLN A 29 2.82 -6.16 -11.31
C GLN A 29 2.71 -6.21 -12.82
N LEU A 30 3.26 -5.21 -13.51
CA LEU A 30 3.50 -5.19 -14.93
C LEU A 30 4.98 -5.42 -15.21
N PRO A 31 5.34 -6.35 -16.11
CA PRO A 31 6.74 -6.56 -16.50
C PRO A 31 7.36 -5.28 -17.08
N ALA A 32 8.67 -5.09 -16.88
CA ALA A 32 9.41 -3.95 -17.41
C ALA A 32 9.49 -3.95 -18.94
N GLU A 33 9.58 -5.15 -19.50
CA GLU A 33 9.77 -5.38 -20.95
C GLU A 33 8.46 -5.23 -21.73
N GLY A 34 7.41 -4.79 -21.08
CA GLY A 34 6.06 -4.79 -21.62
C GLY A 34 5.30 -6.07 -21.28
N GLY A 35 4.08 -6.15 -21.75
CA GLY A 35 3.19 -7.25 -21.43
C GLY A 35 1.91 -6.73 -20.77
N ARG A 36 1.13 -7.64 -20.24
CA ARG A 36 -0.14 -7.33 -19.58
C ARG A 36 -0.25 -8.07 -18.25
N THR A 37 -1.02 -7.50 -17.36
CA THR A 37 -1.49 -8.17 -16.15
C THR A 37 -3.01 -8.09 -16.07
N GLU A 38 -3.61 -8.81 -15.16
CA GLU A 38 -5.06 -8.88 -15.03
C GLU A 38 -5.51 -8.71 -13.60
N LEU A 39 -6.65 -8.04 -13.45
CA LEU A 39 -7.39 -7.94 -12.21
C LEU A 39 -8.73 -8.66 -12.39
N TRP A 40 -8.98 -9.64 -11.56
CA TRP A 40 -10.25 -10.32 -11.48
C TRP A 40 -11.13 -9.68 -10.41
N LEU A 41 -12.38 -9.47 -10.77
CA LEU A 41 -13.43 -8.97 -9.89
C LEU A 41 -14.52 -10.03 -9.79
N HIS A 42 -15.03 -10.22 -8.59
CA HIS A 42 -16.22 -11.04 -8.33
C HIS A 42 -17.15 -10.26 -7.41
N ASN A 43 -18.44 -10.25 -7.75
CA ASN A 43 -19.47 -9.64 -6.92
C ASN A 43 -20.24 -10.73 -6.15
N PRO A 44 -19.85 -11.07 -4.92
CA PRO A 44 -20.57 -12.05 -4.10
C PRO A 44 -21.85 -11.48 -3.48
N GLY A 45 -22.03 -10.16 -3.56
CA GLY A 45 -23.17 -9.46 -2.96
C GLY A 45 -24.47 -9.65 -3.73
N PRO A 46 -25.60 -9.34 -3.10
CA PRO A 46 -26.92 -9.44 -3.72
C PRO A 46 -27.25 -8.29 -4.67
N GLU A 47 -26.48 -7.19 -4.60
CA GLU A 47 -26.71 -6.00 -5.43
C GLU A 47 -25.74 -5.93 -6.60
N ARG A 48 -26.22 -5.38 -7.72
CA ARG A 48 -25.39 -5.09 -8.88
C ARG A 48 -24.36 -4.01 -8.54
N TRP A 49 -23.09 -4.27 -8.82
CA TRP A 49 -22.02 -3.30 -8.69
C TRP A 49 -21.69 -2.70 -10.06
N GLN A 50 -21.78 -1.38 -10.17
CA GLN A 50 -21.44 -0.64 -11.38
C GLN A 50 -20.43 0.46 -11.04
N GLY A 51 -19.49 0.69 -11.94
CA GLY A 51 -18.47 1.72 -11.73
C GLY A 51 -17.46 1.82 -12.86
N GLU A 52 -16.37 2.54 -12.59
CA GLU A 52 -15.31 2.81 -13.56
C GLU A 52 -13.94 2.46 -12.99
N VAL A 53 -13.05 2.03 -13.89
CA VAL A 53 -11.63 1.81 -13.60
C VAL A 53 -10.87 3.09 -13.92
N GLN A 54 -10.18 3.62 -12.94
CA GLN A 54 -9.30 4.78 -13.10
C GLN A 54 -7.87 4.38 -12.78
N ILE A 55 -6.91 4.82 -13.58
CA ILE A 55 -5.49 4.63 -13.34
C ILE A 55 -4.90 5.96 -12.90
N LEU A 56 -4.30 5.97 -11.71
CA LEU A 56 -3.66 7.14 -11.14
C LEU A 56 -2.18 6.88 -10.94
N ALA A 57 -1.30 7.75 -11.41
CA ALA A 57 0.10 7.76 -11.04
C ALA A 57 0.22 8.04 -9.54
N TRP A 58 1.07 7.29 -8.86
CA TRP A 58 1.22 7.36 -7.41
C TRP A 58 2.62 7.86 -7.05
N GLU A 59 2.66 9.01 -6.42
CA GLU A 59 3.87 9.67 -5.96
C GLU A 59 3.86 9.80 -4.43
N GLN A 60 5.04 9.74 -3.83
CA GLN A 60 5.23 9.94 -2.39
C GLN A 60 6.22 11.06 -2.13
N GLN A 61 5.90 11.89 -1.16
CA GLN A 61 6.76 12.94 -0.62
C GLN A 61 6.53 12.99 0.89
N LEU A 62 7.52 12.62 1.71
CA LEU A 62 7.47 12.61 3.18
C LEU A 62 6.10 12.24 3.78
N ASP A 63 5.23 13.22 4.01
CA ASP A 63 3.95 13.06 4.69
C ASP A 63 2.76 12.95 3.73
N ALA A 64 2.99 13.12 2.43
CA ALA A 64 1.94 13.19 1.45
C ALA A 64 2.05 12.11 0.37
N GLU A 65 0.91 11.54 0.03
CA GLU A 65 0.74 10.76 -1.19
C GLU A 65 -0.01 11.60 -2.21
N ARG A 66 0.50 11.65 -3.43
CA ARG A 66 -0.15 12.37 -4.52
C ARG A 66 -0.60 11.37 -5.58
N LEU A 67 -1.87 11.44 -5.93
CA LEU A 67 -2.47 10.62 -6.97
C LEU A 67 -2.92 11.54 -8.11
N GLN A 68 -2.48 11.27 -9.32
CA GLN A 68 -2.82 12.06 -10.51
C GLN A 68 -3.31 11.14 -11.62
N PRO A 69 -4.34 11.50 -12.39
CA PRO A 69 -4.76 10.73 -13.55
C PRO A 69 -3.57 10.42 -14.47
N SER A 70 -3.50 9.18 -14.94
CA SER A 70 -2.42 8.72 -15.81
C SER A 70 -2.98 7.93 -16.98
N ASP A 71 -2.47 8.20 -18.15
CA ASP A 71 -2.77 7.48 -19.40
C ASP A 71 -1.66 6.48 -19.77
N ARG A 72 -0.61 6.36 -18.95
CA ARG A 72 0.52 5.46 -19.22
C ARG A 72 0.14 4.00 -19.17
N ILE A 73 -0.86 3.66 -18.38
CA ILE A 73 -1.42 2.30 -18.28
C ILE A 73 -2.85 2.34 -18.80
N LEU A 74 -3.15 1.42 -19.70
CA LEU A 74 -4.49 1.23 -20.23
C LEU A 74 -5.20 0.14 -19.44
N ALA A 75 -6.46 0.39 -19.10
CA ALA A 75 -7.35 -0.60 -18.52
C ALA A 75 -8.45 -0.99 -19.53
N SER A 76 -8.79 -2.27 -19.61
CA SER A 76 -9.87 -2.75 -20.49
C SER A 76 -10.62 -3.91 -19.83
N PRO A 77 -11.94 -3.80 -19.67
CA PRO A 77 -12.76 -2.61 -19.89
C PRO A 77 -12.53 -1.53 -18.82
N THR A 78 -12.88 -0.28 -19.14
CA THR A 78 -12.87 0.84 -18.18
C THR A 78 -14.20 0.97 -17.43
N ARG A 79 -15.30 0.50 -18.01
CA ARG A 79 -16.60 0.46 -17.34
C ARG A 79 -16.88 -0.96 -16.85
N LEU A 80 -17.37 -1.03 -15.63
CA LEU A 80 -17.66 -2.29 -14.95
C LEU A 80 -19.14 -2.37 -14.65
N ASP A 81 -19.72 -3.55 -14.89
CA ASP A 81 -21.11 -3.87 -14.60
C ASP A 81 -21.22 -5.34 -14.14
N LEU A 82 -21.21 -5.55 -12.84
CA LEU A 82 -21.22 -6.87 -12.22
C LEU A 82 -22.58 -7.14 -11.57
N ALA A 83 -23.35 -8.01 -12.18
CA ALA A 83 -24.54 -8.56 -11.54
C ALA A 83 -24.15 -9.37 -10.28
N PRO A 84 -25.10 -9.69 -9.37
CA PRO A 84 -24.87 -10.62 -8.28
C PRO A 84 -24.26 -11.94 -8.76
N GLY A 85 -23.19 -12.41 -8.10
CA GLY A 85 -22.46 -13.63 -8.46
C GLY A 85 -21.57 -13.52 -9.71
N ALA A 86 -21.61 -12.40 -10.43
CA ALA A 86 -20.85 -12.24 -11.66
C ALA A 86 -19.35 -12.05 -11.41
N ARG A 87 -18.55 -12.53 -12.37
CA ARG A 87 -17.09 -12.29 -12.42
C ARG A 87 -16.74 -11.50 -13.66
N GLN A 88 -15.78 -10.60 -13.53
CA GLN A 88 -15.26 -9.81 -14.64
C GLN A 88 -13.76 -9.67 -14.51
N ARG A 89 -13.08 -9.63 -15.65
CA ARG A 89 -11.64 -9.43 -15.74
C ARG A 89 -11.37 -8.05 -16.35
N VAL A 90 -10.38 -7.35 -15.76
CA VAL A 90 -9.83 -6.12 -16.32
C VAL A 90 -8.39 -6.39 -16.71
N TRP A 91 -8.08 -6.16 -17.97
CA TRP A 91 -6.73 -6.19 -18.47
C TRP A 91 -6.04 -4.84 -18.23
N LEU A 92 -4.78 -4.91 -17.86
CA LEU A 92 -3.92 -3.76 -17.63
C LEU A 92 -2.66 -3.93 -18.47
N LEU A 93 -2.35 -2.94 -19.28
CA LEU A 93 -1.20 -2.98 -20.19
C LEU A 93 -0.56 -1.59 -20.28
N PRO A 94 0.77 -1.47 -20.38
CA PRO A 94 1.42 -0.20 -20.58
C PRO A 94 1.09 0.32 -21.98
N ARG A 95 0.86 1.63 -22.12
CA ARG A 95 0.67 2.28 -23.43
C ARG A 95 1.93 2.22 -24.29
N SER A 96 3.08 2.19 -23.64
CA SER A 96 4.39 2.10 -24.31
C SER A 96 5.19 0.96 -23.71
N ALA A 97 5.85 0.17 -24.58
CA ALA A 97 6.75 -0.90 -24.18
C ALA A 97 8.16 -0.41 -23.83
N VAL A 98 8.38 0.91 -23.68
CA VAL A 98 9.70 1.45 -23.33
C VAL A 98 10.05 0.99 -21.91
N PRO A 99 11.20 0.32 -21.72
CA PRO A 99 11.65 -0.09 -20.40
C PRO A 99 11.84 1.12 -19.48
N VAL A 100 11.45 0.98 -18.22
CA VAL A 100 11.63 2.01 -17.21
C VAL A 100 12.87 1.71 -16.36
N ALA A 101 13.67 2.73 -16.08
CA ALA A 101 14.93 2.58 -15.34
C ALA A 101 14.69 2.23 -13.86
N ALA A 102 13.58 2.68 -13.30
CA ALA A 102 13.11 2.36 -11.96
C ALA A 102 11.63 2.06 -12.00
N GLU A 103 11.16 1.28 -11.04
CA GLU A 103 9.75 0.93 -10.91
C GLU A 103 8.87 2.16 -10.85
N GLN A 104 7.78 2.15 -11.62
CA GLN A 104 6.75 3.18 -11.60
C GLN A 104 5.54 2.67 -10.81
N ALA A 105 5.01 3.51 -9.94
CA ALA A 105 3.89 3.14 -9.08
C ALA A 105 2.59 3.81 -9.55
N TYR A 106 1.51 3.04 -9.51
CA TYR A 106 0.17 3.48 -9.83
C TYR A 106 -0.83 2.98 -8.81
N ARG A 107 -2.01 3.59 -8.79
CA ARG A 107 -3.20 3.08 -8.14
C ARG A 107 -4.27 2.78 -9.17
N ILE A 108 -4.80 1.56 -9.10
CA ILE A 108 -6.03 1.20 -9.80
C ILE A 108 -7.17 1.53 -8.87
N VAL A 109 -8.00 2.46 -9.27
CA VAL A 109 -9.17 2.85 -8.49
C VAL A 109 -10.43 2.34 -9.18
N LEU A 110 -11.20 1.53 -8.46
CA LEU A 110 -12.53 1.14 -8.87
C LEU A 110 -13.50 2.11 -8.22
N ALA A 111 -13.98 3.07 -9.01
CA ALA A 111 -14.87 4.13 -8.55
C ALA A 111 -16.32 3.71 -8.80
N PRO A 112 -17.13 3.48 -7.75
CA PRO A 112 -18.52 3.08 -7.93
C PRO A 112 -19.35 4.23 -8.50
N GLY A 113 -20.36 3.91 -9.30
CA GLY A 113 -21.32 4.87 -9.83
C GLY A 113 -22.30 5.41 -8.77
N ARG A 114 -22.35 4.76 -7.60
CA ARG A 114 -23.17 5.18 -6.45
C ARG A 114 -22.28 5.33 -5.22
N SER A 115 -22.48 6.40 -4.46
CA SER A 115 -21.72 6.67 -3.24
C SER A 115 -21.95 5.66 -2.10
N SER A 116 -23.04 4.90 -2.16
CA SER A 116 -23.36 3.84 -1.19
C SER A 116 -22.49 2.57 -1.36
N LEU A 117 -21.85 2.40 -2.51
CA LEU A 117 -20.99 1.26 -2.79
C LEU A 117 -19.53 1.56 -2.44
N PRO A 118 -18.77 0.54 -2.01
CA PRO A 118 -17.37 0.74 -1.65
C PRO A 118 -16.51 1.10 -2.87
N ARG A 119 -15.57 2.03 -2.64
CA ARG A 119 -14.50 2.38 -3.57
C ARG A 119 -13.26 1.57 -3.22
N TYR A 120 -12.58 1.03 -4.22
CA TYR A 120 -11.37 0.24 -4.03
C TYR A 120 -10.16 0.97 -4.62
N SER A 121 -8.99 0.79 -3.99
CA SER A 121 -7.73 1.33 -4.48
C SER A 121 -6.64 0.28 -4.31
N LEU A 122 -6.13 -0.25 -5.42
CA LEU A 122 -5.13 -1.31 -5.47
C LEU A 122 -3.80 -0.77 -5.99
N PRO A 123 -2.66 -1.19 -5.44
CA PRO A 123 -1.36 -0.84 -5.99
C PRO A 123 -1.09 -1.62 -7.28
N LEU A 124 -0.52 -0.92 -8.25
CA LEU A 124 0.02 -1.49 -9.49
C LEU A 124 1.44 -0.94 -9.67
N PHE A 125 2.38 -1.82 -9.90
CA PHE A 125 3.77 -1.48 -10.13
C PHE A 125 4.19 -1.89 -11.53
N GLN A 126 4.91 -1.01 -12.24
CA GLN A 126 5.49 -1.27 -13.53
C GLN A 126 7.01 -1.14 -13.45
N GLY A 127 7.72 -2.15 -13.86
CA GLY A 127 9.17 -2.15 -13.89
C GLY A 127 9.78 -3.50 -13.52
N ALA A 128 11.06 -3.66 -13.83
CA ALA A 128 11.75 -4.90 -13.59
C ALA A 128 11.95 -5.13 -12.09
N ALA A 129 11.30 -6.15 -11.57
CA ALA A 129 11.86 -6.87 -10.46
C ALA A 129 12.92 -7.83 -11.02
N ALA A 130 14.12 -7.35 -11.39
CA ALA A 130 15.22 -8.25 -11.59
C ALA A 130 15.40 -9.03 -10.26
N PRO A 131 15.56 -10.37 -10.28
CA PRO A 131 15.64 -11.17 -9.05
C PRO A 131 16.75 -10.74 -8.08
N SER A 132 17.76 -10.04 -8.58
CA SER A 132 18.89 -9.50 -7.82
C SER A 132 18.63 -8.13 -7.20
N VAL A 133 17.61 -7.42 -7.62
CA VAL A 133 17.30 -6.07 -7.12
C VAL A 133 16.40 -6.19 -5.90
N ARG A 134 16.79 -5.54 -4.80
CA ARG A 134 16.05 -5.53 -3.54
C ARG A 134 15.73 -4.09 -3.14
N PRO A 135 14.63 -3.87 -2.40
CA PRO A 135 14.41 -2.57 -1.77
C PRO A 135 15.58 -2.22 -0.82
N ALA A 136 15.98 -0.97 -0.81
CA ALA A 136 17.10 -0.47 -0.01
C ALA A 136 16.62 0.58 0.97
N VAL A 137 15.77 0.17 1.92
CA VAL A 137 15.13 1.10 2.87
C VAL A 137 16.09 1.42 4.02
N ARG A 138 16.24 2.71 4.29
CA ARG A 138 17.00 3.27 5.41
C ARG A 138 16.06 4.00 6.35
N ALA A 139 16.34 3.93 7.65
CA ALA A 139 15.50 4.51 8.69
C ALA A 139 16.24 5.64 9.42
N ARG A 140 15.56 6.74 9.67
CA ARG A 140 16.05 7.84 10.51
C ARG A 140 14.94 8.29 11.45
N VAL A 141 15.29 8.50 12.73
CA VAL A 141 14.41 9.13 13.71
C VAL A 141 14.61 10.64 13.66
N GLU A 142 13.52 11.37 13.53
CA GLU A 142 13.50 12.83 13.53
C GLU A 142 12.61 13.28 14.69
N SER A 143 13.10 14.21 15.52
CA SER A 143 12.30 14.82 16.57
C SER A 143 12.08 16.29 16.26
N ASN A 144 10.82 16.72 16.30
CA ASN A 144 10.43 18.10 16.13
C ASN A 144 9.57 18.51 17.34
N GLY A 145 10.23 19.11 18.35
CA GLY A 145 9.56 19.48 19.59
C GLY A 145 8.99 18.27 20.33
N SER A 146 7.68 18.20 20.43
CA SER A 146 6.98 17.13 21.16
C SER A 146 6.72 15.87 20.35
N GLN A 147 6.95 15.89 19.02
CA GLN A 147 6.67 14.76 18.14
C GLN A 147 7.93 14.09 17.65
N THR A 148 7.92 12.76 17.69
CA THR A 148 8.98 11.93 17.12
C THR A 148 8.44 11.25 15.86
N HIS A 149 9.25 11.25 14.83
CA HIS A 149 8.90 10.67 13.52
C HIS A 149 9.94 9.64 13.11
N LEU A 150 9.48 8.60 12.45
CA LEU A 150 10.32 7.69 11.67
C LEU A 150 10.25 8.11 10.21
N ARG A 151 11.39 8.52 9.66
CA ARG A 151 11.54 8.74 8.23
C ARG A 151 12.20 7.53 7.61
N LEU A 152 11.61 7.02 6.55
CA LEU A 152 12.16 5.96 5.72
C LEU A 152 12.47 6.51 4.34
N ASP A 153 13.69 6.27 3.89
CA ASP A 153 14.18 6.61 2.55
C ASP A 153 14.48 5.33 1.79
N ASN A 154 14.01 5.24 0.56
CA ASN A 154 14.24 4.11 -0.33
C ASN A 154 15.01 4.56 -1.59
N PRO A 155 16.35 4.61 -1.57
CA PRO A 155 17.14 4.94 -2.75
C PRO A 155 17.14 3.80 -3.80
N GLY A 156 16.51 2.67 -3.49
CA GLY A 156 16.41 1.53 -4.38
C GLY A 156 15.52 1.76 -5.59
N ARG A 157 15.56 0.81 -6.52
CA ARG A 157 14.80 0.84 -7.78
C ARG A 157 13.43 0.14 -7.68
N LEU A 158 13.13 -0.51 -6.56
CA LEU A 158 11.88 -1.18 -6.26
C LEU A 158 11.23 -0.57 -5.03
N HIS A 159 9.90 -0.60 -4.97
CA HIS A 159 9.19 -0.25 -3.75
C HIS A 159 9.49 -1.25 -2.62
N ALA A 160 9.38 -0.76 -1.40
CA ALA A 160 9.33 -1.59 -0.21
C ALA A 160 7.90 -1.60 0.34
N ARG A 161 7.29 -2.76 0.43
CA ARG A 161 6.08 -2.97 1.22
C ARG A 161 6.51 -3.40 2.62
N LEU A 162 6.02 -2.70 3.61
CA LEU A 162 6.40 -2.89 5.02
C LEU A 162 5.21 -3.44 5.79
N ASP A 163 5.38 -4.64 6.34
CA ASP A 163 4.41 -5.27 7.23
C ASP A 163 4.99 -5.36 8.65
N GLY A 164 4.18 -5.07 9.65
CA GLY A 164 4.53 -5.31 11.04
C GLY A 164 5.72 -4.48 11.54
N LEU A 165 5.74 -3.17 11.28
CA LEU A 165 6.80 -2.29 11.76
C LEU A 165 6.93 -2.35 13.28
N SER A 166 8.12 -2.61 13.76
CA SER A 166 8.46 -2.74 15.18
C SER A 166 9.78 -2.07 15.51
N PHE A 167 9.97 -1.77 16.79
CA PHE A 167 11.21 -1.24 17.34
C PHE A 167 11.74 -2.19 18.42
N GLU A 168 13.03 -2.50 18.34
CA GLU A 168 13.78 -3.28 19.32
C GLU A 168 14.75 -2.34 20.04
N SER A 169 14.55 -2.16 21.34
CA SER A 169 15.42 -1.32 22.17
C SER A 169 16.78 -1.96 22.39
N VAL A 170 17.75 -1.19 22.94
CA VAL A 170 19.09 -1.68 23.31
C VAL A 170 19.03 -2.89 24.24
N GLY A 171 18.04 -2.91 25.15
CA GLY A 171 17.81 -4.05 26.06
C GLY A 171 17.12 -5.26 25.43
N GLY A 172 16.91 -5.29 24.11
CA GLY A 172 16.27 -6.38 23.38
C GLY A 172 14.74 -6.41 23.48
N HIS A 173 14.12 -5.46 24.17
CA HIS A 173 12.66 -5.39 24.25
C HIS A 173 12.07 -4.92 22.91
N ARG A 174 11.17 -5.72 22.36
CA ARG A 174 10.50 -5.43 21.08
C ARG A 174 9.10 -4.85 21.29
N SER A 175 8.83 -3.73 20.66
CA SER A 175 7.54 -3.05 20.66
C SER A 175 6.98 -2.98 19.24
N VAL A 176 5.75 -3.41 19.03
CA VAL A 176 5.06 -3.26 17.75
C VAL A 176 4.60 -1.81 17.62
N LEU A 177 4.98 -1.14 16.55
CA LEU A 177 4.60 0.24 16.26
C LEU A 177 3.39 0.31 15.35
N LEU A 178 3.40 -0.47 14.25
CA LEU A 178 2.31 -0.59 13.29
C LEU A 178 2.08 -2.06 12.99
N PRO A 179 0.98 -2.66 13.47
CA PRO A 179 0.62 -4.04 13.14
C PRO A 179 0.10 -4.14 11.69
N GLY A 180 0.27 -5.29 11.06
CA GLY A 180 -0.18 -5.53 9.68
C GLY A 180 0.56 -4.66 8.66
N LEU A 181 -0.14 -4.21 7.61
CA LEU A 181 0.45 -3.38 6.56
C LEU A 181 0.76 -1.97 7.08
N ALA A 182 2.02 -1.70 7.34
CA ALA A 182 2.50 -0.37 7.73
C ALA A 182 2.49 0.61 6.54
N GLY A 183 2.63 0.10 5.31
CA GLY A 183 2.55 0.88 4.09
C GLY A 183 3.65 0.56 3.08
N TYR A 184 3.86 1.49 2.17
CA TYR A 184 4.86 1.38 1.11
C TYR A 184 5.85 2.54 1.18
N VAL A 185 7.11 2.29 0.79
CA VAL A 185 8.07 3.32 0.43
C VAL A 185 8.44 3.08 -1.02
N LEU A 186 8.01 3.95 -1.93
CA LEU A 186 8.20 3.78 -3.36
C LEU A 186 9.67 3.91 -3.75
N ALA A 187 10.03 3.39 -4.93
CA ALA A 187 11.38 3.48 -5.49
C ALA A 187 11.84 4.94 -5.61
N GLY A 188 13.01 5.27 -5.06
CA GLY A 188 13.55 6.64 -5.06
C GLY A 188 12.72 7.64 -4.27
N ARG A 189 11.89 7.18 -3.33
CA ARG A 189 11.02 8.05 -2.54
C ARG A 189 11.26 7.87 -1.05
N GLU A 190 10.64 8.77 -0.28
CA GLU A 190 10.70 8.78 1.17
C GLU A 190 9.30 8.91 1.76
N ARG A 191 9.16 8.40 2.98
CA ARG A 191 7.92 8.47 3.74
C ARG A 191 8.22 8.67 5.21
N ARG A 192 7.33 9.35 5.91
CA ARG A 192 7.42 9.63 7.34
C ARG A 192 6.18 9.09 8.07
N TRP A 193 6.42 8.56 9.27
CA TRP A 193 5.37 8.14 10.21
C TRP A 193 5.57 8.82 11.55
N THR A 194 4.50 9.28 12.14
CA THR A 194 4.53 9.74 13.54
C THR A 194 4.65 8.53 14.44
N LEU A 195 5.61 8.56 15.35
CA LEU A 195 5.85 7.51 16.33
C LEU A 195 5.15 7.83 17.66
N PRO A 196 4.72 6.80 18.41
CA PRO A 196 4.28 6.97 19.78
C PRO A 196 5.39 7.58 20.64
N ALA A 197 5.02 8.40 21.63
CA ALA A 197 5.99 8.95 22.58
C ALA A 197 6.66 7.82 23.37
N ARG A 198 8.00 7.88 23.49
CA ARG A 198 8.81 6.93 24.29
C ARG A 198 9.85 7.67 25.10
N ARG A 199 10.12 7.17 26.32
CA ARG A 199 11.11 7.77 27.21
C ARG A 199 12.55 7.71 26.66
N ASP A 200 12.87 6.63 25.93
CA ASP A 200 14.18 6.43 25.30
C ASP A 200 14.37 7.18 23.98
N GLY A 201 13.33 7.85 23.47
CA GLY A 201 13.37 8.59 22.21
C GLY A 201 13.77 7.74 21.01
N TYR A 202 13.65 6.41 21.11
CA TYR A 202 14.13 5.45 20.10
C TYR A 202 15.66 5.45 19.89
N LEU A 203 16.41 5.90 20.89
CA LEU A 203 17.87 5.98 20.80
C LEU A 203 18.52 4.60 20.91
N GLY A 204 19.53 4.34 20.05
CA GLY A 204 20.38 3.15 20.10
C GLY A 204 19.68 1.81 19.76
N GLY A 205 18.38 1.82 19.51
CA GLY A 205 17.64 0.63 19.11
C GLY A 205 17.58 0.43 17.60
N ARG A 206 16.79 -0.55 17.15
CA ARG A 206 16.66 -0.93 15.73
C ARG A 206 15.21 -1.01 15.33
N PHE A 207 14.89 -0.48 14.14
CA PHE A 207 13.60 -0.70 13.51
C PHE A 207 13.63 -1.98 12.71
N ARG A 208 12.54 -2.73 12.76
CA ARG A 208 12.35 -3.97 12.01
C ARG A 208 11.02 -3.94 11.29
N ALA A 209 11.01 -4.47 10.08
CA ALA A 209 9.79 -4.68 9.32
C ALA A 209 9.90 -5.97 8.51
N ARG A 210 8.75 -6.52 8.12
CA ARG A 210 8.69 -7.61 7.16
C ARG A 210 8.47 -7.03 5.78
N LEU A 211 9.28 -7.46 4.82
CA LEU A 211 9.12 -7.06 3.41
C LEU A 211 8.08 -7.94 2.69
N GLN A 212 7.79 -7.59 1.43
CA GLN A 212 6.84 -8.31 0.58
C GLN A 212 7.18 -9.80 0.37
N ASP A 213 8.43 -10.20 0.50
CA ASP A 213 8.88 -11.59 0.40
C ASP A 213 8.76 -12.38 1.73
N GLY A 214 8.14 -11.76 2.74
CA GLY A 214 7.93 -12.35 4.06
C GLY A 214 9.13 -12.29 4.99
N ARG A 215 10.31 -11.88 4.52
CA ARG A 215 11.51 -11.77 5.36
C ARG A 215 11.44 -10.56 6.26
N GLU A 216 11.84 -10.78 7.52
CA GLU A 216 12.09 -9.68 8.43
C GLU A 216 13.45 -9.05 8.15
N VAL A 217 13.49 -7.74 8.07
CA VAL A 217 14.70 -6.95 7.88
C VAL A 217 14.88 -5.95 9.01
N VAL A 218 16.12 -5.69 9.34
CA VAL A 218 16.50 -4.50 10.12
C VAL A 218 16.57 -3.35 9.13
N LEU A 219 15.90 -2.25 9.44
CA LEU A 219 16.00 -1.04 8.66
C LEU A 219 17.28 -0.31 9.12
N ASP A 220 18.24 -0.24 8.24
CA ASP A 220 19.54 0.39 8.54
C ASP A 220 19.32 1.86 8.92
N ALA A 221 20.06 2.31 9.93
CA ALA A 221 20.08 3.71 10.29
C ALA A 221 20.71 4.52 9.13
N TRP A 222 20.09 5.62 8.77
CA TRP A 222 20.67 6.54 7.81
C TRP A 222 21.74 7.39 8.52
N ASP A 223 22.98 7.29 8.06
CA ASP A 223 24.06 8.20 8.45
C ASP A 223 24.11 9.36 7.44
N PRO A 224 23.73 10.58 7.85
CA PRO A 224 23.78 11.75 6.96
C PRO A 224 25.21 12.13 6.53
N SER A 225 26.25 11.64 7.22
CA SER A 225 27.65 11.88 6.84
C SER A 225 28.09 11.03 5.64
N ILE A 226 27.35 9.96 5.31
CA ILE A 226 27.54 9.16 4.11
C ILE A 226 26.61 9.69 2.98
N ALA A 227 26.58 10.98 2.76
CA ALA A 227 26.04 11.52 1.53
C ALA A 227 26.93 11.03 0.38
N VAL A 228 26.44 10.01 -0.34
CA VAL A 228 27.07 9.54 -1.57
C VAL A 228 27.20 10.75 -2.50
N ASN A 229 28.41 11.23 -2.70
CA ASN A 229 28.72 12.08 -3.83
C ASN A 229 28.17 11.37 -5.07
N PRO A 230 27.28 11.98 -5.86
CA PRO A 230 26.93 11.41 -7.15
C PRO A 230 28.25 11.27 -7.91
N PRO A 231 28.48 10.17 -8.65
CA PRO A 231 29.69 10.06 -9.45
C PRO A 231 29.76 11.29 -10.35
N ALA A 232 30.84 12.07 -10.16
CA ALA A 232 31.16 13.18 -11.04
C ALA A 232 31.22 12.63 -12.46
N GLY A 233 30.53 13.29 -13.36
CA GLY A 233 30.24 12.83 -14.70
C GLY A 233 31.43 12.31 -15.50
N LEU A 234 31.15 11.41 -16.37
CA LEU A 234 31.74 11.24 -17.70
C LEU A 234 30.62 11.08 -18.70
#